data_f55d68422ee76c79caccc8d2962352b2
#
_entry.id   f55d68422ee76c79caccc8d2962352b2
#
_cell.length_a   1.000
_cell.length_b   1.000
_cell.length_c   1.000
_cell.angle_alpha   90.00
_cell.angle_beta   90.00
_cell.angle_gamma   90.00
#
_symmetry.space_group_name_H-M   'P 1'
#
loop_
_entity.id
_entity.type
_entity.pdbx_description
1 polymer ?
#
loop_
_entity_poly.entity_id
_entity_poly.type
_entity_poly.pdbx_seq_one_letter_code
_entity_poly.pdbx_strand_id
1 'polypeptide(L)'
;MDRSLRAHGGALVANGRLARVRRIVGVIGFHFASLDIREHAGRHHEALGELFDPLDVAYKVMNPEQRLGHLIQELNSRRPLAPPHGQNEHDNLTLFRTLRSIMDREGDHVIGAYIVSMTRGVDDILAPVLLAREVGLVDIGQGIARLDFVPLFETIDDLRAIGPTLRTLFDGQAYRQLLALRGNCQEVMVGYSDSN
;
A
#
# COMPACT_ATOMS: atom_id res chain seq x y z
N MET A 1 -4.84 30.38 19.29
CA MET A 1 -5.83 30.50 20.37
C MET A 1 -5.25 30.18 21.76
N ASP A 2 -4.77 28.95 22.05
CA ASP A 2 -4.24 28.56 23.39
C ASP A 2 -3.10 29.48 23.89
N ARG A 3 -2.05 29.69 23.07
CA ARG A 3 -0.94 30.61 23.40
C ARG A 3 -1.43 32.02 23.71
N SER A 4 -2.37 32.53 22.92
CA SER A 4 -2.92 33.89 23.13
C SER A 4 -3.71 33.99 24.43
N LEU A 5 -4.55 33.00 24.74
CA LEU A 5 -5.28 32.95 26.01
C LEU A 5 -4.34 32.95 27.23
N ARG A 6 -3.28 32.11 27.19
CA ARG A 6 -2.32 32.00 28.28
C ARG A 6 -1.52 33.30 28.49
N ALA A 7 -1.16 33.97 27.39
CA ALA A 7 -0.44 35.24 27.44
C ALA A 7 -1.26 36.39 28.00
N HIS A 8 -2.62 36.31 27.97
CA HIS A 8 -3.53 37.35 28.40
C HIS A 8 -4.41 36.96 29.61
N GLY A 9 -3.88 36.07 30.48
CA GLY A 9 -4.57 35.72 31.73
C GLY A 9 -5.69 34.69 31.58
N GLY A 10 -5.95 34.16 30.36
CA GLY A 10 -7.04 33.23 30.07
C GLY A 10 -6.68 31.74 30.34
N ALA A 11 -5.79 31.44 31.28
CA ALA A 11 -5.33 30.07 31.56
C ALA A 11 -6.47 29.11 31.93
N LEU A 12 -7.45 29.56 32.68
CA LEU A 12 -8.64 28.76 33.05
C LEU A 12 -9.45 28.36 31.82
N VAL A 13 -9.66 29.25 30.87
CA VAL A 13 -10.36 28.97 29.60
C VAL A 13 -9.52 28.03 28.74
N ALA A 14 -8.21 28.26 28.66
CA ALA A 14 -7.29 27.43 27.91
C ALA A 14 -7.25 25.98 28.44
N ASN A 15 -7.36 25.79 29.76
CA ASN A 15 -7.35 24.46 30.42
C ASN A 15 -8.74 23.78 30.46
N GLY A 16 -9.81 24.48 30.10
CA GLY A 16 -11.17 23.97 30.07
C GLY A 16 -11.51 23.23 28.76
N ARG A 17 -12.64 23.62 28.15
CA ARG A 17 -13.15 23.03 26.91
C ARG A 17 -12.14 23.08 25.75
N LEU A 18 -11.34 24.16 25.66
CA LEU A 18 -10.32 24.30 24.63
C LEU A 18 -9.23 23.20 24.74
N ALA A 19 -8.80 22.86 25.95
CA ALA A 19 -7.82 21.79 26.17
C ALA A 19 -8.37 20.43 25.70
N ARG A 20 -9.67 20.17 25.95
CA ARG A 20 -10.33 18.95 25.47
C ARG A 20 -10.38 18.88 23.94
N VAL A 21 -10.81 19.95 23.27
CA VAL A 21 -10.85 20.02 21.81
C VAL A 21 -9.46 19.85 21.21
N ARG A 22 -8.45 20.55 21.76
CA ARG A 22 -7.05 20.40 21.30
C ARG A 22 -6.54 18.96 21.43
N ARG A 23 -6.89 18.28 22.54
CA ARG A 23 -6.50 16.86 22.72
C ARG A 23 -7.17 15.99 21.68
N ILE A 24 -8.47 16.16 21.45
CA ILE A 24 -9.22 15.40 20.44
C ILE A 24 -8.60 15.63 19.06
N VAL A 25 -8.43 16.88 18.64
CA VAL A 25 -7.82 17.22 17.35
C VAL A 25 -6.37 16.70 17.24
N GLY A 26 -5.60 16.72 18.34
CA GLY A 26 -4.24 16.20 18.36
C GLY A 26 -4.15 14.68 18.22
N VAL A 27 -5.20 13.94 18.63
CA VAL A 27 -5.27 12.46 18.53
C VAL A 27 -5.90 12.03 17.22
N ILE A 28 -6.99 12.66 16.79
CA ILE A 28 -7.82 12.19 15.67
C ILE A 28 -7.58 13.03 14.41
N GLY A 29 -6.94 14.18 14.49
CA GLY A 29 -6.83 15.13 13.38
C GLY A 29 -8.21 15.68 12.99
N PHE A 30 -8.36 16.00 11.69
CA PHE A 30 -9.64 16.41 11.10
C PHE A 30 -10.29 15.29 10.27
N HIS A 31 -9.64 14.14 10.16
CA HIS A 31 -10.05 13.00 9.33
C HIS A 31 -10.56 11.81 10.17
N PHE A 32 -10.61 11.93 11.48
CA PHE A 32 -11.10 10.96 12.47
C PHE A 32 -10.22 9.73 12.62
N ALA A 33 -9.95 8.96 11.56
CA ALA A 33 -9.08 7.80 11.56
C ALA A 33 -8.52 7.56 10.14
N SER A 34 -7.32 6.99 10.06
CA SER A 34 -6.81 6.37 8.83
C SER A 34 -7.43 4.99 8.65
N LEU A 35 -7.65 4.59 7.42
CA LEU A 35 -8.19 3.29 7.07
C LEU A 35 -7.08 2.41 6.49
N ASP A 36 -6.98 1.17 6.96
CA ASP A 36 -6.19 0.16 6.28
C ASP A 36 -7.05 -0.56 5.25
N ILE A 37 -6.44 -0.85 4.11
CA ILE A 37 -7.06 -1.65 3.06
C ILE A 37 -6.48 -3.05 3.15
N ARG A 38 -7.31 -4.07 3.12
CA ARG A 38 -6.85 -5.47 3.08
C ARG A 38 -7.44 -6.15 1.85
N GLU A 39 -6.56 -6.79 1.07
CA GLU A 39 -6.97 -7.57 -0.09
C GLU A 39 -6.13 -8.85 -0.18
N HIS A 40 -6.70 -9.88 -0.79
CA HIS A 40 -6.07 -11.18 -0.97
C HIS A 40 -5.05 -11.16 -2.13
N ALA A 41 -3.85 -11.74 -1.93
CA ALA A 41 -2.79 -11.79 -2.93
C ALA A 41 -3.25 -12.33 -4.29
N GLY A 42 -4.06 -13.38 -4.31
CA GLY A 42 -4.59 -13.97 -5.54
C GLY A 42 -5.40 -13.00 -6.40
N ARG A 43 -6.13 -12.06 -5.78
CA ARG A 43 -6.91 -11.04 -6.51
C ARG A 43 -6.01 -10.09 -7.31
N HIS A 44 -4.83 -9.78 -6.81
CA HIS A 44 -3.86 -8.96 -7.54
C HIS A 44 -3.32 -9.71 -8.76
N HIS A 45 -3.02 -11.00 -8.61
CA HIS A 45 -2.56 -11.84 -9.72
C HIS A 45 -3.65 -12.05 -10.79
N GLU A 46 -4.92 -12.17 -10.40
CA GLU A 46 -6.06 -12.20 -11.33
C GLU A 46 -6.11 -10.91 -12.16
N ALA A 47 -6.06 -9.74 -11.49
CA ALA A 47 -6.05 -8.45 -12.16
C ALA A 47 -4.86 -8.27 -13.12
N LEU A 48 -3.66 -8.64 -12.68
CA LEU A 48 -2.48 -8.59 -13.54
C LEU A 48 -2.60 -9.57 -14.72
N GLY A 49 -3.16 -10.76 -14.50
CA GLY A 49 -3.42 -11.69 -15.59
C GLY A 49 -4.30 -11.09 -16.67
N GLU A 50 -5.32 -10.33 -16.31
CA GLU A 50 -6.18 -9.62 -17.28
C GLU A 50 -5.45 -8.49 -17.99
N LEU A 51 -4.54 -7.77 -17.30
CA LEU A 51 -3.73 -6.71 -17.91
C LEU A 51 -2.66 -7.27 -18.86
N PHE A 52 -2.17 -8.46 -18.61
CA PHE A 52 -1.15 -9.12 -19.43
C PHE A 52 -1.72 -9.90 -20.61
N ASP A 53 -2.98 -10.38 -20.53
CA ASP A 53 -3.63 -11.14 -21.62
C ASP A 53 -3.58 -10.39 -23.00
N PRO A 54 -3.88 -9.08 -23.10
CA PRO A 54 -3.80 -8.36 -24.39
C PRO A 54 -2.37 -8.20 -24.92
N LEU A 55 -1.36 -8.52 -24.12
CA LEU A 55 0.06 -8.42 -24.46
C LEU A 55 0.67 -9.78 -24.81
N ASP A 56 -0.17 -10.82 -24.97
CA ASP A 56 0.23 -12.22 -25.23
C ASP A 56 1.16 -12.79 -24.14
N VAL A 57 1.06 -12.31 -22.90
CA VAL A 57 1.80 -12.80 -21.75
C VAL A 57 0.93 -13.74 -20.94
N ALA A 58 1.25 -15.01 -20.91
CA ALA A 58 0.50 -16.05 -20.21
C ALA A 58 0.70 -16.02 -18.68
N TYR A 59 0.52 -14.83 -18.06
CA TYR A 59 0.81 -14.58 -16.65
C TYR A 59 0.07 -15.52 -15.69
N LYS A 60 -1.19 -15.85 -16.00
CA LYS A 60 -2.08 -16.67 -15.15
C LYS A 60 -1.55 -18.10 -14.91
N VAL A 61 -0.72 -18.63 -15.83
CA VAL A 61 -0.16 -19.98 -15.72
C VAL A 61 1.29 -20.01 -15.24
N MET A 62 1.87 -18.85 -14.94
CA MET A 62 3.24 -18.73 -14.44
C MET A 62 3.34 -19.22 -13.00
N ASN A 63 4.45 -19.86 -12.67
CA ASN A 63 4.83 -20.12 -11.29
C ASN A 63 5.32 -18.83 -10.58
N PRO A 64 5.47 -18.82 -9.23
CA PRO A 64 5.89 -17.63 -8.49
C PRO A 64 7.20 -17.00 -8.96
N GLU A 65 8.19 -17.80 -9.32
CA GLU A 65 9.50 -17.32 -9.79
C GLU A 65 9.39 -16.62 -11.16
N GLN A 66 8.61 -17.18 -12.06
CA GLN A 66 8.32 -16.55 -13.36
C GLN A 66 7.55 -15.24 -13.20
N ARG A 67 6.52 -15.22 -12.33
CA ARG A 67 5.79 -14.02 -12.02
C ARG A 67 6.70 -12.95 -11.44
N LEU A 68 7.56 -13.31 -10.50
CA LEU A 68 8.53 -12.38 -9.90
C LEU A 68 9.42 -11.74 -10.96
N GLY A 69 9.96 -12.54 -11.89
CA GLY A 69 10.78 -12.03 -13.00
C GLY A 69 10.03 -10.98 -13.85
N HIS A 70 8.79 -11.29 -14.23
CA HIS A 70 7.95 -10.36 -14.99
C HIS A 70 7.59 -9.10 -14.21
N LEU A 71 7.24 -9.21 -12.92
CA LEU A 71 6.92 -8.06 -12.07
C LEU A 71 8.12 -7.12 -11.93
N ILE A 72 9.31 -7.65 -11.72
CA ILE A 72 10.55 -6.85 -11.65
C ILE A 72 10.79 -6.14 -12.99
N GLN A 73 10.64 -6.84 -14.11
CA GLN A 73 10.81 -6.26 -15.44
C GLN A 73 9.83 -5.10 -15.67
N GLU A 74 8.55 -5.28 -15.35
CA GLU A 74 7.54 -4.26 -15.54
C GLU A 74 7.71 -3.08 -14.57
N LEU A 75 8.08 -3.30 -13.32
CA LEU A 75 8.37 -2.22 -12.38
C LEU A 75 9.53 -1.34 -12.81
N ASN A 76 10.48 -1.88 -13.57
CA ASN A 76 11.58 -1.12 -14.19
C ASN A 76 11.22 -0.52 -15.56
N SER A 77 10.08 -0.91 -16.13
CA SER A 77 9.56 -0.39 -17.40
C SER A 77 8.73 0.87 -17.18
N ARG A 78 8.58 1.67 -18.25
CA ARG A 78 7.70 2.86 -18.23
C ARG A 78 6.45 2.68 -19.07
N ARG A 79 6.26 1.51 -19.68
CA ARG A 79 5.06 1.30 -20.49
C ARG A 79 3.85 1.12 -19.57
N PRO A 80 2.73 1.76 -19.88
CA PRO A 80 1.49 1.49 -19.16
C PRO A 80 0.95 0.10 -19.57
N LEU A 81 0.43 -0.64 -18.59
CA LEU A 81 -0.27 -1.91 -18.80
C LEU A 81 -1.78 -1.71 -18.79
N ALA A 82 -2.25 -0.78 -17.93
CA ALA A 82 -3.67 -0.55 -17.75
C ALA A 82 -4.27 0.22 -18.93
N PRO A 83 -5.48 -0.17 -19.39
CA PRO A 83 -6.21 0.59 -20.41
C PRO A 83 -6.61 1.97 -19.86
N PRO A 84 -6.95 2.92 -20.74
CA PRO A 84 -7.55 4.18 -20.34
C PRO A 84 -8.78 3.94 -19.44
N HIS A 85 -8.98 4.82 -18.46
CA HIS A 85 -10.04 4.71 -17.46
C HIS A 85 -11.42 4.49 -18.11
N GLY A 86 -12.17 3.51 -17.60
CA GLY A 86 -13.55 3.24 -17.97
C GLY A 86 -13.77 2.13 -19.03
N GLN A 87 -12.72 1.38 -19.38
CA GLN A 87 -12.86 0.23 -20.28
C GLN A 87 -12.58 -1.07 -19.52
N ASN A 88 -13.61 -1.91 -19.29
CA ASN A 88 -13.54 -3.29 -18.75
C ASN A 88 -12.40 -3.50 -17.72
N GLU A 89 -12.46 -2.77 -16.60
CA GLU A 89 -11.42 -2.83 -15.58
C GLU A 89 -11.75 -3.92 -14.55
N HIS A 90 -10.73 -4.69 -14.17
CA HIS A 90 -10.83 -5.59 -13.04
C HIS A 90 -11.08 -4.82 -11.73
N ASP A 91 -11.86 -5.39 -10.80
CA ASP A 91 -12.25 -4.77 -9.53
C ASP A 91 -11.05 -4.21 -8.75
N ASN A 92 -9.91 -4.91 -8.76
CA ASN A 92 -8.71 -4.46 -8.06
C ASN A 92 -8.08 -3.21 -8.69
N LEU A 93 -8.09 -3.06 -10.01
CA LEU A 93 -7.63 -1.82 -10.64
C LEU A 93 -8.57 -0.66 -10.30
N THR A 94 -9.88 -0.92 -10.31
CA THR A 94 -10.90 0.03 -9.84
C THR A 94 -10.70 0.41 -8.38
N LEU A 95 -10.33 -0.55 -7.50
CA LEU A 95 -9.98 -0.27 -6.12
C LEU A 95 -8.80 0.72 -6.03
N PHE A 96 -7.70 0.46 -6.72
CA PHE A 96 -6.54 1.37 -6.70
C PHE A 96 -6.86 2.77 -7.27
N ARG A 97 -7.69 2.87 -8.31
CA ARG A 97 -8.18 4.17 -8.81
C ARG A 97 -9.02 4.91 -7.78
N THR A 98 -9.87 4.18 -7.06
CA THR A 98 -10.69 4.73 -5.98
C THR A 98 -9.81 5.25 -4.84
N LEU A 99 -8.80 4.47 -4.42
CA LEU A 99 -7.83 4.89 -3.42
C LEU A 99 -7.12 6.18 -3.84
N ARG A 100 -6.64 6.24 -5.09
CA ARG A 100 -6.02 7.44 -5.62
C ARG A 100 -6.97 8.64 -5.54
N SER A 101 -8.22 8.49 -6.00
CA SER A 101 -9.22 9.56 -5.96
C SER A 101 -9.50 10.07 -4.54
N ILE A 102 -9.58 9.16 -3.57
CA ILE A 102 -9.77 9.51 -2.15
C ILE A 102 -8.54 10.26 -1.64
N MET A 103 -7.33 9.74 -1.88
CA MET A 103 -6.09 10.35 -1.43
C MET A 103 -5.84 11.72 -2.09
N ASP A 104 -6.23 11.91 -3.35
CA ASP A 104 -6.12 13.19 -4.06
C ASP A 104 -7.07 14.25 -3.44
N ARG A 105 -8.21 13.83 -2.91
CA ARG A 105 -9.20 14.73 -2.31
C ARG A 105 -8.94 15.01 -0.84
N GLU A 106 -8.60 13.98 -0.07
CA GLU A 106 -8.54 14.05 1.40
C GLU A 106 -7.08 14.06 1.95
N GLY A 107 -6.09 13.75 1.09
CA GLY A 107 -4.68 13.62 1.46
C GLY A 107 -4.24 12.18 1.73
N ASP A 108 -2.92 11.93 1.66
CA ASP A 108 -2.36 10.57 1.77
C ASP A 108 -2.57 9.91 3.13
N HIS A 109 -2.72 10.72 4.17
CA HIS A 109 -2.89 10.25 5.56
C HIS A 109 -4.20 9.53 5.84
N VAL A 110 -5.17 9.57 4.91
CA VAL A 110 -6.46 8.87 5.09
C VAL A 110 -6.35 7.37 4.89
N ILE A 111 -5.31 6.91 4.18
CA ILE A 111 -4.97 5.50 4.04
C ILE A 111 -3.72 5.24 4.87
N GLY A 112 -3.80 4.30 5.82
CA GLY A 112 -2.69 3.87 6.66
C GLY A 112 -1.79 2.90 5.89
N ALA A 113 -2.27 1.69 5.67
CA ALA A 113 -1.54 0.62 5.01
C ALA A 113 -2.39 -0.11 3.97
N TYR A 114 -1.73 -0.69 2.97
CA TYR A 114 -2.32 -1.65 2.05
C TYR A 114 -1.82 -3.05 2.43
N ILE A 115 -2.67 -3.82 3.10
CA ILE A 115 -2.35 -5.14 3.65
C ILE A 115 -2.63 -6.20 2.59
N VAL A 116 -1.63 -7.01 2.30
CA VAL A 116 -1.70 -8.13 1.36
C VAL A 116 -1.86 -9.43 2.14
N SER A 117 -3.08 -9.95 2.22
CA SER A 117 -3.35 -11.21 2.91
C SER A 117 -2.95 -12.42 2.07
N MET A 118 -2.67 -13.54 2.73
CA MET A 118 -2.16 -14.78 2.12
C MET A 118 -0.87 -14.58 1.33
N THR A 119 0.02 -13.74 1.84
CA THR A 119 1.36 -13.54 1.27
C THR A 119 2.21 -14.79 1.46
N ARG A 120 2.73 -15.36 0.39
CA ARG A 120 3.60 -16.54 0.37
C ARG A 120 4.98 -16.26 -0.21
N GLY A 121 5.08 -15.26 -1.08
CA GLY A 121 6.30 -14.92 -1.79
C GLY A 121 6.44 -13.44 -2.11
N VAL A 122 7.57 -13.09 -2.71
CA VAL A 122 7.86 -11.72 -3.14
C VAL A 122 6.94 -11.27 -4.27
N ASP A 123 6.53 -12.19 -5.14
CA ASP A 123 5.59 -11.91 -6.22
C ASP A 123 4.23 -11.41 -5.70
N ASP A 124 3.74 -11.96 -4.57
CA ASP A 124 2.50 -11.51 -3.94
C ASP A 124 2.59 -10.06 -3.43
N ILE A 125 3.78 -9.63 -3.00
CA ILE A 125 4.03 -8.26 -2.53
C ILE A 125 4.19 -7.30 -3.70
N LEU A 126 4.89 -7.69 -4.75
CA LEU A 126 5.13 -6.83 -5.91
C LEU A 126 3.91 -6.67 -6.83
N ALA A 127 2.98 -7.63 -6.83
CA ALA A 127 1.78 -7.56 -7.63
C ALA A 127 0.93 -6.30 -7.35
N PRO A 128 0.53 -5.98 -6.10
CA PRO A 128 -0.18 -4.74 -5.80
C PRO A 128 0.66 -3.48 -6.02
N VAL A 129 2.00 -3.54 -5.88
CA VAL A 129 2.89 -2.42 -6.20
C VAL A 129 2.78 -2.07 -7.69
N LEU A 130 2.75 -3.08 -8.57
CA LEU A 130 2.59 -2.87 -10.00
C LEU A 130 1.21 -2.28 -10.34
N LEU A 131 0.13 -2.77 -9.72
CA LEU A 131 -1.22 -2.20 -9.89
C LEU A 131 -1.29 -0.74 -9.41
N ALA A 132 -0.64 -0.42 -8.30
CA ALA A 132 -0.55 0.95 -7.78
C ALA A 132 0.23 1.87 -8.72
N ARG A 133 1.28 1.35 -9.40
CA ARG A 133 1.99 2.09 -10.45
C ARG A 133 1.06 2.45 -11.61
N GLU A 134 0.23 1.53 -12.06
CA GLU A 134 -0.69 1.74 -13.19
C GLU A 134 -1.67 2.88 -12.96
N VAL A 135 -1.99 3.17 -11.71
CA VAL A 135 -2.87 4.29 -11.35
C VAL A 135 -2.10 5.51 -10.83
N GLY A 136 -0.77 5.49 -10.81
CA GLY A 136 0.07 6.61 -10.37
C GLY A 136 0.11 6.85 -8.87
N LEU A 137 -0.18 5.84 -8.05
CA LEU A 137 0.08 5.84 -6.61
C LEU A 137 1.54 5.50 -6.29
N VAL A 138 2.22 4.86 -7.24
CA VAL A 138 3.65 4.55 -7.21
C VAL A 138 4.25 4.98 -8.55
N ASP A 139 5.33 5.76 -8.49
CA ASP A 139 6.25 6.01 -9.61
C ASP A 139 7.65 6.25 -9.03
N ILE A 140 8.44 5.19 -9.00
CA ILE A 140 9.78 5.22 -8.42
C ILE A 140 10.68 6.23 -9.14
N GLY A 141 10.53 6.34 -10.47
CA GLY A 141 11.33 7.26 -11.29
C GLY A 141 11.02 8.73 -11.04
N GLN A 142 9.81 9.04 -10.61
CA GLN A 142 9.38 10.39 -10.23
C GLN A 142 9.39 10.64 -8.71
N GLY A 143 9.81 9.66 -7.92
CA GLY A 143 9.83 9.78 -6.47
C GLY A 143 8.44 9.71 -5.82
N ILE A 144 7.50 9.02 -6.43
CA ILE A 144 6.13 8.87 -5.93
C ILE A 144 5.96 7.49 -5.27
N ALA A 145 5.60 7.50 -3.98
CA ALA A 145 5.26 6.31 -3.21
C ALA A 145 4.22 6.69 -2.15
N ARG A 146 2.95 6.58 -2.47
CA ARG A 146 1.84 7.07 -1.63
C ARG A 146 1.26 6.00 -0.70
N LEU A 147 1.57 4.72 -0.92
CA LEU A 147 1.07 3.60 -0.12
C LEU A 147 2.20 2.80 0.51
N ASP A 148 1.98 2.29 1.71
CA ASP A 148 2.78 1.25 2.35
C ASP A 148 2.14 -0.11 2.07
N PHE A 149 2.92 -1.05 1.53
CA PHE A 149 2.46 -2.41 1.27
C PHE A 149 2.92 -3.32 2.40
N VAL A 150 1.94 -3.84 3.16
CA VAL A 150 2.18 -4.64 4.35
C VAL A 150 1.85 -6.10 4.05
N PRO A 151 2.85 -6.98 3.91
CA PRO A 151 2.59 -8.40 3.74
C PRO A 151 2.04 -8.99 5.05
N LEU A 152 0.98 -9.79 4.92
CA LEU A 152 0.42 -10.56 6.01
C LEU A 152 0.71 -12.05 5.80
N PHE A 153 1.51 -12.63 6.70
CA PHE A 153 1.85 -14.04 6.72
C PHE A 153 0.95 -14.77 7.72
N GLU A 154 0.16 -15.72 7.26
CA GLU A 154 -0.96 -16.29 8.02
C GLU A 154 -0.75 -17.76 8.38
N THR A 155 -0.12 -18.56 7.51
CA THR A 155 0.11 -19.99 7.79
C THR A 155 1.47 -20.23 8.45
N ILE A 156 1.62 -21.40 9.09
CA ILE A 156 2.90 -21.79 9.72
C ILE A 156 4.04 -21.82 8.67
N ASP A 157 3.75 -22.26 7.46
CA ASP A 157 4.77 -22.32 6.41
C ASP A 157 5.12 -20.93 5.89
N ASP A 158 4.14 -20.03 5.77
CA ASP A 158 4.40 -18.63 5.43
C ASP A 158 5.25 -17.95 6.51
N LEU A 159 4.95 -18.20 7.80
CA LEU A 159 5.72 -17.67 8.93
C LEU A 159 7.19 -18.14 8.92
N ARG A 160 7.44 -19.38 8.55
CA ARG A 160 8.81 -19.92 8.37
C ARG A 160 9.53 -19.27 7.18
N ALA A 161 8.78 -18.87 6.16
CA ALA A 161 9.31 -18.26 4.95
C ALA A 161 9.55 -16.75 5.06
N ILE A 162 9.09 -16.05 6.12
CA ILE A 162 9.22 -14.58 6.27
C ILE A 162 10.66 -14.11 6.02
N GLY A 163 11.63 -14.68 6.72
CA GLY A 163 13.03 -14.24 6.64
C GLY A 163 13.61 -14.31 5.23
N PRO A 164 13.54 -15.47 4.54
CA PRO A 164 13.95 -15.58 3.13
C PRO A 164 13.18 -14.64 2.21
N THR A 165 11.85 -14.53 2.35
CA THR A 165 11.02 -13.66 1.50
C THR A 165 11.40 -12.19 1.64
N LEU A 166 11.54 -11.68 2.86
CA LEU A 166 11.93 -10.29 3.10
C LEU A 166 13.37 -10.02 2.63
N ARG A 167 14.29 -10.96 2.76
CA ARG A 167 15.64 -10.82 2.22
C ARG A 167 15.61 -10.63 0.72
N THR A 168 14.92 -11.52 0.00
CA THR A 168 14.77 -11.42 -1.46
C THR A 168 14.08 -10.11 -1.87
N LEU A 169 13.05 -9.69 -1.13
CA LEU A 169 12.35 -8.43 -1.37
C LEU A 169 13.29 -7.22 -1.23
N PHE A 170 14.09 -7.17 -0.15
CA PHE A 170 15.01 -6.07 0.13
C PHE A 170 16.26 -6.08 -0.74
N ASP A 171 16.64 -7.23 -1.31
CA ASP A 171 17.70 -7.30 -2.32
C ASP A 171 17.25 -6.73 -3.67
N GLY A 172 15.95 -6.67 -3.92
CA GLY A 172 15.35 -6.10 -5.13
C GLY A 172 15.54 -4.57 -5.21
N GLN A 173 16.23 -4.09 -6.27
CA GLN A 173 16.54 -2.66 -6.42
C GLN A 173 15.29 -1.78 -6.45
N ALA A 174 14.27 -2.16 -7.21
CA ALA A 174 13.03 -1.39 -7.33
C ALA A 174 12.32 -1.24 -5.98
N TYR A 175 12.24 -2.33 -5.20
CA TYR A 175 11.58 -2.28 -3.90
C TYR A 175 12.36 -1.47 -2.86
N ARG A 176 13.70 -1.54 -2.86
CA ARG A 176 14.54 -0.67 -2.01
C ARG A 176 14.34 0.81 -2.31
N GLN A 177 14.20 1.17 -3.58
CA GLN A 177 13.91 2.55 -3.97
C GLN A 177 12.52 2.98 -3.47
N LEU A 178 11.51 2.11 -3.57
CA LEU A 178 10.19 2.34 -3.01
C LEU A 178 10.25 2.57 -1.49
N LEU A 179 10.96 1.71 -0.76
CA LEU A 179 11.16 1.85 0.69
C LEU A 179 11.87 3.15 1.06
N ALA A 180 12.89 3.55 0.30
CA ALA A 180 13.61 4.81 0.54
C ALA A 180 12.67 6.02 0.47
N LEU A 181 11.71 6.02 -0.46
CA LEU A 181 10.68 7.05 -0.57
C LEU A 181 9.69 7.04 0.61
N ARG A 182 9.58 5.92 1.32
CA ARG A 182 8.72 5.70 2.50
C ARG A 182 9.50 5.72 3.83
N GLY A 183 10.69 6.33 3.86
CA GLY A 183 11.49 6.47 5.08
C GLY A 183 12.24 5.21 5.51
N ASN A 184 12.48 4.26 4.62
CA ASN A 184 13.15 2.97 4.87
C ASN A 184 12.48 2.14 5.98
N CYS A 185 11.14 2.19 6.05
CA CYS A 185 10.36 1.43 7.00
C CYS A 185 9.51 0.38 6.26
N GLN A 186 9.56 -0.87 6.72
CA GLN A 186 8.70 -1.96 6.26
C GLN A 186 7.92 -2.52 7.42
N GLU A 187 6.61 -2.39 7.36
CA GLU A 187 5.70 -3.06 8.27
C GLU A 187 5.39 -4.47 7.75
N VAL A 188 5.34 -5.44 8.67
CA VAL A 188 4.99 -6.84 8.40
C VAL A 188 3.91 -7.25 9.39
N MET A 189 2.84 -7.82 8.88
CA MET A 189 1.77 -8.36 9.72
C MET A 189 1.91 -9.88 9.84
N VAL A 190 1.72 -10.37 11.05
CA VAL A 190 1.79 -11.80 11.39
C VAL A 190 0.42 -12.25 11.88
N GLY A 191 -0.16 -13.24 11.23
CA GLY A 191 -1.43 -13.82 11.63
C GLY A 191 -1.30 -14.60 12.94
N TYR A 192 -2.27 -14.43 13.84
CA TYR A 192 -2.33 -15.17 15.12
C TYR A 192 -3.49 -16.15 15.18
N SER A 193 -4.65 -15.78 14.68
CA SER A 193 -5.88 -16.57 14.80
C SER A 193 -6.28 -17.36 13.56
N ASP A 194 -5.75 -17.01 12.39
CA ASP A 194 -6.12 -17.64 11.11
C ASP A 194 -5.29 -18.91 10.81
N SER A 195 -4.35 -19.24 11.70
CA SER A 195 -3.44 -20.41 11.60
C SER A 195 -3.83 -21.60 12.47
N ASN A 196 -5.05 -21.60 13.04
CA ASN A 196 -5.61 -22.72 13.82
C ASN A 196 -6.63 -23.52 13.02
#